data_05d256b0274926c34b791ba9b66e4f9c
#
_entry.id   05d256b0274926c34b791ba9b66e4f9c
#
_cell.length_a   1.000
_cell.length_b   1.000
_cell.length_c   1.000
_cell.angle_alpha   90.00
_cell.angle_beta   90.00
_cell.angle_gamma   90.00
#
_symmetry.space_group_name_H-M   'P 1'
#
loop_
_entity.id
_entity.type
_entity.pdbx_description
1 polymer ?
#
loop_
_entity_poly.entity_id
_entity_poly.type
_entity_poly.pdbx_seq_one_letter_code
_entity_poly.pdbx_strand_id
1 'polypeptide(L)'
;MTSLIDTLNWRYATKKMDASKSVPEEKVNRILEAIRLSASSSGLQPYQVIVVKNKALREQIVPHAWNQQQIVDGSHLLVFAAWDNYTEQRINTMFD
;
A
#
# COMPACT_ATOMS: atom_id res chain seq x y z
N MET A 1 -3.17 -22.02 15.87
CA MET A 1 -3.36 -20.60 15.52
C MET A 1 -2.06 -19.83 15.72
N THR A 2 -1.63 -19.07 14.72
CA THR A 2 -0.40 -18.29 14.80
C THR A 2 -0.65 -17.01 15.60
N SER A 3 0.20 -16.70 16.58
CA SER A 3 0.09 -15.45 17.33
C SER A 3 0.52 -14.26 16.48
N LEU A 4 0.14 -13.06 16.91
CA LEU A 4 0.59 -11.83 16.25
C LEU A 4 2.13 -11.73 16.24
N ILE A 5 2.76 -12.10 17.36
CA ILE A 5 4.22 -12.04 17.46
C ILE A 5 4.88 -13.02 16.48
N ASP A 6 4.37 -14.23 16.37
CA ASP A 6 4.87 -15.21 15.40
C ASP A 6 4.73 -14.70 13.97
N THR A 7 3.60 -14.10 13.66
CA THR A 7 3.34 -13.52 12.33
C THR A 7 4.31 -12.38 12.03
N LEU A 8 4.57 -11.52 12.99
CA LEU A 8 5.52 -10.41 12.81
C LEU A 8 6.95 -10.91 12.63
N ASN A 9 7.33 -12.00 13.31
CA ASN A 9 8.64 -12.60 13.13
C ASN A 9 8.77 -13.29 11.76
N TRP A 10 7.67 -13.84 11.26
CA TRP A 10 7.65 -14.52 9.95
C TRP A 10 7.81 -13.54 8.79
N ARG A 11 7.22 -12.33 8.91
CA ARG A 11 7.23 -11.39 7.78
C ARG A 11 8.64 -10.85 7.50
N TYR A 12 8.91 -10.52 6.27
CA TYR A 12 10.12 -9.83 5.84
C TYR A 12 9.83 -9.04 4.56
N ALA A 13 10.74 -8.15 4.18
CA ALA A 13 10.60 -7.39 2.94
C ALA A 13 11.06 -8.25 1.76
N THR A 14 10.09 -8.80 1.04
CA THR A 14 10.37 -9.68 -0.10
C THR A 14 11.00 -8.88 -1.24
N LYS A 15 12.13 -9.37 -1.76
CA LYS A 15 12.89 -8.69 -2.83
C LYS A 15 12.53 -9.19 -4.22
N LYS A 16 12.08 -10.44 -4.34
CA LYS A 16 11.69 -11.02 -5.63
C LYS A 16 10.26 -11.50 -5.56
N MET A 17 9.49 -11.16 -6.59
CA MET A 17 8.09 -11.55 -6.71
C MET A 17 7.95 -12.56 -7.84
N ASP A 18 6.95 -13.44 -7.72
CA ASP A 18 6.61 -14.39 -8.78
C ASP A 18 5.68 -13.72 -9.78
N ALA A 19 6.22 -13.31 -10.92
CA ALA A 19 5.47 -12.59 -11.94
C ALA A 19 4.35 -13.44 -12.59
N SER A 20 4.38 -14.76 -12.40
CA SER A 20 3.35 -15.66 -12.92
C SER A 20 2.11 -15.73 -12.05
N LYS A 21 2.15 -15.14 -10.85
CA LYS A 21 1.04 -15.18 -9.89
C LYS A 21 0.46 -13.79 -9.70
N SER A 22 -0.84 -13.75 -9.42
CA SER A 22 -1.53 -12.52 -9.13
C SER A 22 -2.29 -12.65 -7.82
N VAL A 23 -2.32 -11.57 -7.05
CA VAL A 23 -3.09 -11.51 -5.81
C VAL A 23 -4.57 -11.31 -6.17
N PRO A 24 -5.48 -12.17 -5.66
CA PRO A 24 -6.92 -11.99 -5.90
C PRO A 24 -7.41 -10.64 -5.37
N GLU A 25 -8.37 -10.05 -6.07
CA GLU A 25 -8.95 -8.76 -5.66
C GLU A 25 -9.51 -8.79 -4.24
N GLU A 26 -10.08 -9.91 -3.83
CA GLU A 26 -10.58 -10.08 -2.46
C GLU A 26 -9.47 -9.83 -1.42
N LYS A 27 -8.27 -10.37 -1.68
CA LYS A 27 -7.14 -10.17 -0.76
C LYS A 27 -6.64 -8.73 -0.80
N VAL A 28 -6.63 -8.10 -1.97
CA VAL A 28 -6.27 -6.69 -2.10
C VAL A 28 -7.25 -5.83 -1.32
N ASN A 29 -8.54 -6.11 -1.41
CA ASN A 29 -9.57 -5.38 -0.66
C ASN A 29 -9.38 -5.55 0.85
N ARG A 30 -8.98 -6.73 1.31
CA ARG A 30 -8.67 -6.98 2.72
C ARG A 30 -7.46 -6.18 3.19
N ILE A 31 -6.43 -6.08 2.35
CA ILE A 31 -5.25 -5.27 2.66
C ILE A 31 -5.65 -3.80 2.79
N LEU A 32 -6.47 -3.29 1.87
CA LEU A 32 -6.94 -1.91 1.91
C LEU A 32 -7.76 -1.65 3.17
N GLU A 33 -8.60 -2.60 3.57
CA GLU A 33 -9.38 -2.49 4.81
C GLU A 33 -8.47 -2.47 6.04
N ALA A 34 -7.43 -3.31 6.05
CA ALA A 34 -6.45 -3.32 7.13
C ALA A 34 -5.72 -1.98 7.24
N ILE A 35 -5.40 -1.36 6.11
CA ILE A 35 -4.79 -0.03 6.08
C ILE A 35 -5.76 1.01 6.67
N ARG A 36 -7.02 0.96 6.27
CA ARG A 36 -8.05 1.89 6.76
C ARG A 36 -8.21 1.80 8.28
N LEU A 37 -8.09 0.60 8.84
CA LEU A 37 -8.25 0.35 10.27
C LEU A 37 -6.97 0.57 11.07
N SER A 38 -5.84 0.81 10.40
CA SER A 38 -4.57 1.04 11.08
C SER A 38 -4.54 2.42 11.72
N ALA A 39 -3.85 2.53 12.86
CA ALA A 39 -3.72 3.78 13.57
C ALA A 39 -2.95 4.82 12.74
N SER A 40 -3.44 6.04 12.75
CA SER A 40 -2.77 7.18 12.12
C SER A 40 -2.72 8.34 13.11
N SER A 41 -1.90 9.36 12.80
CA SER A 41 -1.74 10.51 13.68
C SER A 41 -3.08 11.20 13.90
N SER A 42 -3.53 11.27 15.15
CA SER A 42 -4.80 11.87 15.57
C SER A 42 -6.03 11.33 14.83
N GLY A 43 -5.93 10.15 14.24
CA GLY A 43 -7.03 9.54 13.49
C GLY A 43 -7.39 10.24 12.19
N LEU A 44 -6.56 11.18 11.73
CA LEU A 44 -6.84 11.99 10.53
C LEU A 44 -6.65 11.22 9.22
N GLN A 45 -5.89 10.12 9.24
CA GLN A 45 -5.52 9.37 8.03
C GLN A 45 -5.01 10.31 6.93
N PRO A 46 -3.90 11.07 7.17
CA PRO A 46 -3.46 12.13 6.26
C PRO A 46 -2.71 11.58 5.06
N TYR A 47 -3.30 10.64 4.37
CA TYR A 47 -2.71 9.99 3.19
C TYR A 47 -3.81 9.43 2.30
N GLN A 48 -3.44 9.18 1.06
CA GLN A 48 -4.26 8.40 0.14
C GLN A 48 -3.49 7.15 -0.26
N VAL A 49 -4.23 6.06 -0.51
CA VAL A 49 -3.65 4.82 -1.04
C VAL A 49 -4.13 4.68 -2.48
N ILE A 50 -3.17 4.62 -3.40
CA ILE A 50 -3.45 4.45 -4.83
C ILE A 50 -3.03 3.04 -5.21
N VAL A 51 -3.97 2.25 -5.75
CA VAL A 51 -3.69 0.91 -6.22
C VAL A 51 -3.43 0.95 -7.72
N VAL A 52 -2.21 0.58 -8.12
CA VAL A 52 -1.81 0.58 -9.51
C VAL A 52 -1.71 -0.85 -10.01
N LYS A 53 -2.58 -1.23 -10.93
CA LYS A 53 -2.55 -2.55 -11.59
C LYS A 53 -1.91 -2.49 -12.97
N ASN A 54 -2.03 -1.38 -13.66
CA ASN A 54 -1.54 -1.22 -15.02
C ASN A 54 -0.04 -1.47 -15.09
N LYS A 55 0.36 -2.51 -15.80
CA LYS A 55 1.76 -2.93 -15.88
C LYS A 55 2.63 -1.88 -16.57
N ALA A 56 2.15 -1.27 -17.64
CA ALA A 56 2.90 -0.25 -18.36
C ALA A 56 3.20 0.96 -17.47
N LEU A 57 2.23 1.36 -16.65
CA LEU A 57 2.42 2.45 -15.68
C LEU A 57 3.42 2.06 -14.60
N ARG A 58 3.34 0.83 -14.09
CA ARG A 58 4.30 0.34 -13.09
C ARG A 58 5.71 0.29 -13.65
N GLU A 59 5.87 -0.08 -14.93
CA GLU A 59 7.17 -0.07 -15.60
C GLU A 59 7.77 1.34 -15.63
N GLN A 60 6.94 2.36 -15.82
CA GLN A 60 7.39 3.75 -15.82
C GLN A 60 7.81 4.24 -14.43
N ILE A 61 7.28 3.64 -13.37
CA ILE A 61 7.62 4.01 -12.00
C ILE A 61 8.98 3.46 -11.58
N VAL A 62 9.37 2.30 -12.09
CA VAL A 62 10.61 1.61 -11.67
C VAL A 62 11.85 2.52 -11.67
N PRO A 63 12.14 3.32 -12.72
CA PRO A 63 13.33 4.18 -12.73
C PRO A 63 13.32 5.24 -11.63
N HIS A 64 12.14 5.63 -11.14
CA HIS A 64 11.98 6.63 -10.09
C HIS A 64 11.93 6.01 -8.69
N ALA A 65 11.96 4.68 -8.60
CA ALA A 65 11.86 3.93 -7.35
C ALA A 65 13.07 3.00 -7.17
N TRP A 66 14.26 3.53 -7.42
CA TRP A 66 15.55 2.85 -7.25
C TRP A 66 15.65 1.55 -8.06
N ASN A 67 14.98 1.53 -9.23
CA ASN A 67 14.97 0.39 -10.13
C ASN A 67 14.53 -0.92 -9.46
N GLN A 68 13.58 -0.82 -8.53
CA GLN A 68 13.07 -1.99 -7.82
C GLN A 68 12.10 -2.77 -8.69
N GLN A 69 12.52 -3.92 -9.18
CA GLN A 69 11.77 -4.73 -10.13
C GLN A 69 10.50 -5.34 -9.52
N GLN A 70 10.42 -5.47 -8.18
CA GLN A 70 9.22 -5.95 -7.51
C GLN A 70 7.97 -5.14 -7.88
N ILE A 71 8.14 -3.89 -8.24
CA ILE A 71 7.04 -3.00 -8.64
C ILE A 71 6.32 -3.54 -9.87
N VAL A 72 7.05 -4.17 -10.79
CA VAL A 72 6.51 -4.76 -12.01
C VAL A 72 6.16 -6.22 -11.83
N ASP A 73 7.01 -6.98 -11.13
CA ASP A 73 6.84 -8.42 -10.96
C ASP A 73 5.67 -8.75 -10.02
N GLY A 74 5.36 -7.89 -9.07
CA GLY A 74 4.14 -8.01 -8.27
C GLY A 74 2.91 -7.74 -9.13
N SER A 75 1.74 -8.20 -8.67
CA SER A 75 0.49 -7.99 -9.41
C SER A 75 -0.10 -6.60 -9.20
N HIS A 76 0.19 -5.99 -8.07
CA HIS A 76 -0.35 -4.69 -7.66
C HIS A 76 0.74 -3.87 -7.01
N LEU A 77 0.68 -2.55 -7.20
CA LEU A 77 1.51 -1.59 -6.48
C LEU A 77 0.59 -0.69 -5.67
N LEU A 78 0.85 -0.60 -4.37
CA LEU A 78 0.13 0.32 -3.50
C LEU A 78 1.03 1.53 -3.23
N VAL A 79 0.56 2.70 -3.61
CA VAL A 79 1.28 3.96 -3.41
C VAL A 79 0.61 4.72 -2.28
N PHE A 80 1.40 5.03 -1.24
CA PHE A 80 0.92 5.83 -0.12
C PHE A 80 1.31 7.28 -0.36
N ALA A 81 0.31 8.10 -0.67
CA ALA A 81 0.52 9.52 -0.93
C ALA A 81 0.15 10.32 0.32
N ALA A 82 1.15 10.84 1.02
CA ALA A 82 0.93 11.64 2.22
C ALA A 82 0.44 13.03 1.86
N TRP A 83 -0.36 13.64 2.75
CA TRP A 83 -0.76 15.02 2.57
C TRP A 83 0.48 15.93 2.72
N ASP A 84 0.65 16.86 1.80
CA ASP A 84 1.67 17.88 1.89
C ASP A 84 1.18 19.16 2.58
N ASN A 85 -0.13 19.23 2.80
CA ASN A 85 -0.77 20.41 3.40
C ASN A 85 -1.97 19.99 4.25
N TYR A 86 -1.85 20.23 5.58
CA TYR A 86 -2.93 19.99 6.54
C TYR A 86 -3.80 21.26 6.62
N THR A 87 -4.77 21.38 5.73
CA THR A 87 -5.68 22.49 5.76
C THR A 87 -6.86 22.20 6.70
N GLU A 88 -7.46 23.25 7.24
CA GLU A 88 -8.68 23.16 8.04
C GLU A 88 -9.79 22.43 7.27
N GLN A 89 -9.91 22.72 5.99
CA GLN A 89 -10.90 22.06 5.13
C GLN A 89 -10.69 20.55 5.05
N ARG A 90 -9.44 20.09 4.90
CA ARG A 90 -9.14 18.65 4.86
C ARG A 90 -9.46 17.99 6.18
N ILE A 91 -9.11 18.63 7.29
CA ILE A 91 -9.38 18.10 8.63
C ILE A 91 -10.89 17.98 8.84
N ASN A 92 -11.66 19.01 8.51
CA ASN A 92 -13.10 19.01 8.66
C ASN A 92 -13.77 17.95 7.79
N THR A 93 -13.27 17.73 6.58
CA THR A 93 -13.80 16.68 5.68
C THR A 93 -13.65 15.29 6.31
N MET A 94 -12.58 15.04 7.05
CA MET A 94 -12.38 13.75 7.71
C MET A 94 -13.37 13.50 8.85
N PHE A 95 -13.87 14.54 9.50
CA PHE A 95 -14.76 14.43 10.65
C PHE A 95 -16.23 14.70 10.33
N ASP A 96 -16.54 15.12 9.13
CA ASP A 96 -17.90 15.28 8.65
C ASP A 96 -18.42 13.97 8.06
#